data_2d499dcf6e2815a9a7c73358bb0aa1a1
#
_entry.id   2d499dcf6e2815a9a7c73358bb0aa1a1
#
_cell.length_a   1.000
_cell.length_b   1.000
_cell.length_c   1.000
_cell.angle_alpha   90.00
_cell.angle_beta   90.00
_cell.angle_gamma   90.00
#
_symmetry.space_group_name_H-M   'P 1'
#
loop_
_entity.id
_entity.type
_entity.pdbx_description
1 polymer ?
#
loop_
_entity_poly.entity_id
_entity_poly.type
_entity_poly.pdbx_seq_one_letter_code
_entity_poly.pdbx_strand_id
1 'polypeptide(L)'
;QLAVPAGPEELRGQVAQRDVGFSERILSVRQDLLKLQNSVAMAVADGPATDMQINIRGNHLQKGALVNRRAPRIVAPKMEGFGAAEVSGRLQLAQAITGSEVPLAARVMVNRIWRWHFGKAIVESTENFGFSGAHPTHPGLLDYLAGYFVQNKWNVKMLHRHIMESNTYRMGFHFDSDSSNRDQENQWYWRSAPRRLEAEAIRDSMLMMSSELDRGVERGVLEGITTLSPSPEALKRNREIYEASTRRSVYLPIVRTNVYQMFSLFDFPNPAFPTGNRHATTVPTQSLLMMNHEWVAEIAQKMAARLLERSSDDGGRVEYAYRLAFARKATAEEVGSAVEFISNFGKAEGASREDAWAAFCHLVLLSNEMINVN
;
A
#
# COMPACT_ATOMS: atom_id res chain seq x y z
N GLN A 1 -17.51 8.95 -37.66
CA GLN A 1 -17.25 10.40 -37.82
C GLN A 1 -17.82 11.08 -36.59
N LEU A 2 -16.96 11.49 -35.66
CA LEU A 2 -17.31 12.34 -34.52
C LEU A 2 -17.47 13.76 -35.08
N ALA A 3 -18.65 14.34 -34.96
CA ALA A 3 -18.94 15.69 -35.36
C ALA A 3 -18.04 16.66 -34.58
N VAL A 4 -17.38 17.57 -35.30
CA VAL A 4 -16.59 18.66 -34.72
C VAL A 4 -17.57 19.59 -33.98
N PRO A 5 -17.34 19.91 -32.69
CA PRO A 5 -18.25 20.80 -31.97
C PRO A 5 -18.19 22.21 -32.55
N ALA A 6 -19.38 22.85 -32.59
CA ALA A 6 -19.60 24.21 -33.05
C ALA A 6 -18.60 25.22 -32.45
N GLY A 7 -18.29 26.25 -33.20
CA GLY A 7 -17.30 27.25 -32.86
C GLY A 7 -17.61 28.06 -31.59
N PRO A 8 -16.63 28.78 -31.05
CA PRO A 8 -16.74 29.46 -29.75
C PRO A 8 -17.86 30.48 -29.61
N GLU A 9 -18.35 31.04 -30.70
CA GLU A 9 -19.46 32.05 -30.71
C GLU A 9 -20.85 31.44 -30.62
N GLU A 10 -21.10 30.28 -31.25
CA GLU A 10 -22.36 29.55 -31.12
C GLU A 10 -22.57 28.96 -29.71
N LEU A 11 -21.50 28.52 -29.07
CA LEU A 11 -21.52 28.09 -27.68
C LEU A 11 -21.81 29.24 -26.71
N ARG A 12 -21.37 30.48 -27.02
CA ARG A 12 -21.66 31.66 -26.22
C ARG A 12 -23.14 32.02 -26.20
N GLY A 13 -23.82 31.84 -27.31
CA GLY A 13 -25.27 32.14 -27.40
C GLY A 13 -26.16 31.17 -26.62
N GLN A 14 -25.74 29.91 -26.48
CA GLN A 14 -26.47 28.89 -25.72
C GLN A 14 -26.16 28.87 -24.23
N VAL A 15 -25.00 29.36 -23.82
CA VAL A 15 -24.54 29.40 -22.40
C VAL A 15 -25.07 30.64 -21.67
N ALA A 16 -25.44 31.73 -22.41
CA ALA A 16 -25.96 32.96 -21.78
C ALA A 16 -27.33 32.81 -21.09
N GLN A 17 -28.00 31.66 -21.27
CA GLN A 17 -29.27 31.36 -20.62
C GLN A 17 -29.23 30.26 -19.55
N ARG A 18 -28.10 29.65 -19.27
CA ARG A 18 -28.00 28.58 -18.28
C ARG A 18 -26.84 28.83 -17.31
N ASP A 19 -27.22 29.20 -16.07
CA ASP A 19 -26.51 29.05 -14.80
C ASP A 19 -25.02 29.47 -14.76
N VAL A 20 -24.72 30.58 -14.08
CA VAL A 20 -23.37 31.15 -13.84
C VAL A 20 -22.40 30.07 -13.28
N GLY A 21 -22.90 29.17 -12.44
CA GLY A 21 -22.11 28.07 -11.87
C GLY A 21 -21.66 27.01 -12.88
N PHE A 22 -22.34 26.89 -14.04
CA PHE A 22 -21.93 25.97 -15.10
C PHE A 22 -20.76 26.54 -15.91
N SER A 23 -20.78 27.85 -16.15
CA SER A 23 -19.69 28.54 -16.86
C SER A 23 -18.40 28.55 -16.05
N GLU A 24 -18.47 28.72 -14.75
CA GLU A 24 -17.29 28.64 -13.85
C GLU A 24 -16.71 27.23 -13.80
N ARG A 25 -17.56 26.19 -13.78
CA ARG A 25 -17.13 24.80 -13.86
C ARG A 25 -16.43 24.48 -15.18
N ILE A 26 -16.94 24.94 -16.30
CA ILE A 26 -16.30 24.77 -17.61
C ILE A 26 -14.95 25.47 -17.66
N LEU A 27 -14.83 26.68 -17.11
CA LEU A 27 -13.56 27.42 -17.05
C LEU A 27 -12.55 26.70 -16.17
N SER A 28 -12.97 26.16 -15.01
CA SER A 28 -12.10 25.41 -14.13
C SER A 28 -11.62 24.11 -14.78
N VAL A 29 -12.51 23.33 -15.38
CA VAL A 29 -12.15 22.10 -16.12
C VAL A 29 -11.23 22.42 -17.30
N ARG A 30 -11.45 23.54 -18.01
CA ARG A 30 -10.56 23.96 -19.10
C ARG A 30 -9.19 24.38 -18.60
N GLN A 31 -9.08 25.07 -17.46
CA GLN A 31 -7.80 25.40 -16.83
C GLN A 31 -7.08 24.13 -16.37
N ASP A 32 -7.79 23.17 -15.82
CA ASP A 32 -7.21 21.90 -15.41
C ASP A 32 -6.76 21.04 -16.62
N LEU A 33 -7.52 21.05 -17.71
CA LEU A 33 -7.09 20.44 -18.98
C LEU A 33 -5.86 21.12 -19.58
N LEU A 34 -5.74 22.44 -19.47
CA LEU A 34 -4.55 23.17 -19.93
C LEU A 34 -3.32 22.86 -19.04
N LYS A 35 -3.51 22.69 -17.75
CA LYS A 35 -2.45 22.21 -16.84
C LYS A 35 -2.03 20.78 -17.19
N LEU A 36 -2.98 19.92 -17.56
CA LEU A 36 -2.71 18.54 -17.98
C LEU A 36 -1.99 18.46 -19.34
N GLN A 37 -2.28 19.36 -20.29
CA GLN A 37 -1.57 19.42 -21.58
C GLN A 37 -0.08 19.71 -21.46
N ASN A 38 0.35 20.36 -20.37
CA ASN A 38 1.76 20.60 -20.06
C ASN A 38 2.41 19.45 -19.28
N SER A 39 1.66 18.40 -18.93
CA SER A 39 2.18 17.23 -18.21
C SER A 39 2.57 16.17 -19.22
N VAL A 40 3.85 16.15 -19.59
CA VAL A 40 4.41 15.11 -20.48
C VAL A 40 4.83 13.93 -19.63
N ALA A 41 4.31 12.75 -19.93
CA ALA A 41 4.77 11.50 -19.34
C ALA A 41 5.36 10.59 -20.44
N MET A 42 6.44 9.88 -20.11
CA MET A 42 6.95 8.83 -20.99
C MET A 42 5.92 7.71 -21.07
N ALA A 43 5.45 7.42 -22.27
CA ALA A 43 4.52 6.34 -22.53
C ALA A 43 4.99 5.45 -23.66
N VAL A 44 4.55 4.21 -23.67
CA VAL A 44 4.81 3.26 -24.75
C VAL A 44 3.87 3.57 -25.92
N ALA A 45 4.43 3.78 -27.10
CA ALA A 45 3.68 3.90 -28.34
C ALA A 45 3.81 2.61 -29.17
N ASP A 46 2.84 2.37 -30.07
CA ASP A 46 2.95 1.27 -31.02
C ASP A 46 4.00 1.59 -32.09
N GLY A 47 4.93 0.64 -32.27
CA GLY A 47 5.87 0.63 -33.37
C GLY A 47 5.47 -0.38 -34.44
N PRO A 48 6.30 -0.53 -35.49
CA PRO A 48 6.11 -1.58 -36.50
C PRO A 48 6.03 -2.94 -35.82
N ALA A 49 4.95 -3.66 -36.08
CA ALA A 49 4.75 -4.97 -35.48
C ALA A 49 5.44 -6.03 -36.35
N THR A 50 6.36 -6.79 -35.77
CA THR A 50 7.05 -7.90 -36.43
C THR A 50 6.94 -9.17 -35.60
N ASP A 51 6.67 -10.29 -36.27
CA ASP A 51 6.81 -11.60 -35.64
C ASP A 51 8.29 -11.96 -35.51
N MET A 52 8.64 -12.70 -34.45
CA MET A 52 10.02 -13.02 -34.15
C MET A 52 10.36 -14.46 -34.50
N GLN A 53 11.59 -14.68 -34.91
CA GLN A 53 12.14 -16.03 -35.04
C GLN A 53 12.60 -16.56 -33.68
N ILE A 54 12.49 -17.87 -33.52
CA ILE A 54 13.00 -18.56 -32.33
C ILE A 54 14.51 -18.36 -32.24
N ASN A 55 15.02 -17.92 -31.10
CA ASN A 55 16.44 -17.90 -30.81
C ASN A 55 16.86 -19.29 -30.35
N ILE A 56 17.55 -20.06 -31.20
CA ILE A 56 17.97 -21.43 -30.92
C ILE A 56 18.88 -21.43 -29.69
N ARG A 57 18.51 -22.16 -28.66
CA ARG A 57 19.20 -22.21 -27.35
C ARG A 57 19.46 -20.83 -26.73
N GLY A 58 18.58 -19.85 -27.01
CA GLY A 58 18.71 -18.49 -26.50
C GLY A 58 19.71 -17.63 -27.26
N ASN A 59 20.40 -18.16 -28.28
CA ASN A 59 21.37 -17.40 -29.04
C ASN A 59 20.68 -16.52 -30.09
N HIS A 60 20.76 -15.19 -29.91
CA HIS A 60 20.15 -14.20 -30.79
C HIS A 60 20.73 -14.16 -32.22
N LEU A 61 21.89 -14.74 -32.43
CA LEU A 61 22.52 -14.86 -33.77
C LEU A 61 22.05 -16.11 -34.52
N GLN A 62 21.57 -17.13 -33.82
CA GLN A 62 21.05 -18.35 -34.44
C GLN A 62 19.53 -18.35 -34.47
N LYS A 63 18.98 -17.97 -35.61
CA LYS A 63 17.53 -17.85 -35.82
C LYS A 63 16.94 -19.14 -36.33
N GLY A 64 15.82 -19.56 -35.73
CA GLY A 64 15.01 -20.69 -36.15
C GLY A 64 13.75 -20.28 -36.89
N ALA A 65 12.67 -21.06 -36.73
CA ALA A 65 11.39 -20.79 -37.38
C ALA A 65 10.78 -19.49 -36.93
N LEU A 66 10.04 -18.81 -37.83
CA LEU A 66 9.21 -17.68 -37.53
C LEU A 66 8.01 -18.11 -36.65
N VAL A 67 7.73 -17.35 -35.61
CA VAL A 67 6.60 -17.63 -34.69
C VAL A 67 5.69 -16.40 -34.62
N ASN A 68 4.42 -16.65 -34.85
CA ASN A 68 3.40 -15.61 -34.71
C ASN A 68 3.23 -15.23 -33.22
N ARG A 69 3.00 -13.95 -32.95
CA ARG A 69 2.69 -13.44 -31.63
C ARG A 69 1.39 -14.06 -31.11
N ARG A 70 1.44 -14.69 -29.94
CA ARG A 70 0.29 -15.36 -29.32
C ARG A 70 0.48 -15.55 -27.83
N ALA A 71 -0.59 -15.76 -27.09
CA ALA A 71 -0.50 -16.23 -25.72
C ALA A 71 0.05 -17.67 -25.66
N PRO A 72 0.72 -18.07 -24.55
CA PRO A 72 1.12 -19.46 -24.36
C PRO A 72 -0.10 -20.41 -24.48
N ARG A 73 0.06 -21.49 -25.25
CA ARG A 73 -1.06 -22.44 -25.50
C ARG A 73 -1.64 -23.05 -24.23
N ILE A 74 -0.80 -23.23 -23.20
CA ILE A 74 -1.25 -23.81 -21.92
C ILE A 74 -2.26 -22.93 -21.17
N VAL A 75 -2.20 -21.59 -21.34
CA VAL A 75 -3.12 -20.65 -20.68
C VAL A 75 -4.25 -20.18 -21.60
N ALA A 76 -4.06 -20.23 -22.92
CA ALA A 76 -5.03 -19.80 -23.90
C ALA A 76 -5.01 -20.75 -25.12
N PRO A 77 -5.47 -21.99 -24.96
CA PRO A 77 -5.37 -23.04 -26.01
C PRO A 77 -6.14 -22.69 -27.27
N LYS A 78 -7.24 -21.95 -27.18
CA LYS A 78 -8.12 -21.60 -28.30
C LYS A 78 -7.69 -20.31 -29.01
N MET A 79 -6.68 -19.59 -28.50
CA MET A 79 -6.25 -18.33 -29.10
C MET A 79 -5.28 -18.58 -30.27
N GLU A 80 -5.67 -18.22 -31.48
CA GLU A 80 -4.88 -18.46 -32.68
C GLU A 80 -3.74 -17.45 -32.88
N GLY A 81 -3.83 -16.24 -32.34
CA GLY A 81 -2.81 -15.19 -32.45
C GLY A 81 -3.34 -13.81 -32.06
N PHE A 82 -2.44 -12.83 -31.99
CA PHE A 82 -2.78 -11.45 -31.62
C PHE A 82 -3.17 -10.56 -32.81
N GLY A 83 -3.62 -11.11 -33.91
CA GLY A 83 -4.13 -10.35 -35.04
C GLY A 83 -3.13 -10.14 -36.17
N ALA A 84 -3.47 -9.24 -37.12
CA ALA A 84 -2.70 -8.97 -38.32
C ALA A 84 -1.31 -8.42 -38.03
N ALA A 85 -0.38 -8.58 -38.98
CA ALA A 85 1.02 -8.17 -38.87
C ALA A 85 1.20 -6.66 -38.57
N GLU A 86 0.19 -5.85 -38.79
CA GLU A 86 0.23 -4.39 -38.67
C GLU A 86 -0.06 -3.87 -37.24
N VAL A 87 -0.56 -4.72 -36.33
CA VAL A 87 -0.90 -4.32 -34.93
C VAL A 87 0.06 -4.91 -33.93
N SER A 88 0.42 -4.14 -32.92
CA SER A 88 1.38 -4.56 -31.87
C SER A 88 0.94 -5.80 -31.07
N GLY A 89 -0.36 -6.09 -31.02
CA GLY A 89 -0.92 -7.19 -30.24
C GLY A 89 -1.14 -6.88 -28.74
N ARG A 90 -0.74 -5.69 -28.26
CA ARG A 90 -0.89 -5.35 -26.82
C ARG A 90 -2.33 -5.32 -26.35
N LEU A 91 -3.26 -4.77 -27.16
CA LEU A 91 -4.69 -4.77 -26.83
C LEU A 91 -5.23 -6.20 -26.76
N GLN A 92 -4.87 -7.04 -27.73
CA GLN A 92 -5.27 -8.44 -27.80
C GLN A 92 -4.73 -9.24 -26.63
N LEU A 93 -3.47 -8.98 -26.23
CA LEU A 93 -2.88 -9.56 -25.02
C LEU A 93 -3.65 -9.14 -23.75
N ALA A 94 -3.97 -7.86 -23.61
CA ALA A 94 -4.76 -7.37 -22.48
C ALA A 94 -6.15 -8.02 -22.44
N GLN A 95 -6.83 -8.12 -23.57
CA GLN A 95 -8.11 -8.80 -23.69
C GLN A 95 -8.02 -10.29 -23.36
N ALA A 96 -6.94 -10.95 -23.79
CA ALA A 96 -6.69 -12.35 -23.44
C ALA A 96 -6.51 -12.55 -21.94
N ILE A 97 -5.70 -11.69 -21.28
CA ILE A 97 -5.44 -11.79 -19.83
C ILE A 97 -6.71 -11.56 -19.02
N THR A 98 -7.59 -10.66 -19.47
CA THR A 98 -8.84 -10.32 -18.76
C THR A 98 -10.06 -11.09 -19.24
N GLY A 99 -9.91 -11.90 -20.27
CA GLY A 99 -10.98 -12.72 -20.85
C GLY A 99 -11.37 -13.92 -19.99
N SER A 100 -12.57 -14.44 -20.24
CA SER A 100 -13.09 -15.61 -19.53
C SER A 100 -12.30 -16.91 -19.80
N GLU A 101 -11.57 -16.96 -20.90
CA GLU A 101 -10.75 -18.12 -21.28
C GLU A 101 -9.50 -18.30 -20.41
N VAL A 102 -9.07 -17.23 -19.67
CA VAL A 102 -7.88 -17.24 -18.82
C VAL A 102 -8.26 -16.90 -17.37
N PRO A 103 -8.83 -17.85 -16.62
CA PRO A 103 -9.30 -17.60 -15.25
C PRO A 103 -8.15 -17.34 -14.25
N LEU A 104 -6.90 -17.57 -14.64
CA LEU A 104 -5.73 -17.47 -13.77
C LEU A 104 -5.52 -16.03 -13.28
N ALA A 105 -5.69 -15.02 -14.13
CA ALA A 105 -5.49 -13.62 -13.75
C ALA A 105 -6.47 -13.18 -12.65
N ALA A 106 -7.73 -13.59 -12.74
CA ALA A 106 -8.72 -13.33 -11.70
C ALA A 106 -8.39 -14.03 -10.37
N ARG A 107 -7.97 -15.30 -10.41
CA ARG A 107 -7.54 -16.05 -9.22
C ARG A 107 -6.33 -15.39 -8.55
N VAL A 108 -5.32 -14.99 -9.31
CA VAL A 108 -4.13 -14.30 -8.78
C VAL A 108 -4.51 -12.99 -8.11
N MET A 109 -5.36 -12.18 -8.74
CA MET A 109 -5.78 -10.89 -8.17
C MET A 109 -6.61 -11.06 -6.90
N VAL A 110 -7.56 -11.97 -6.91
CA VAL A 110 -8.37 -12.33 -5.74
C VAL A 110 -7.51 -12.84 -4.60
N ASN A 111 -6.56 -13.72 -4.89
CA ASN A 111 -5.66 -14.26 -3.88
C ASN A 111 -4.81 -13.17 -3.20
N ARG A 112 -4.33 -12.19 -3.96
CA ARG A 112 -3.60 -11.04 -3.43
C ARG A 112 -4.49 -10.16 -2.55
N ILE A 113 -5.71 -9.84 -3.00
CA ILE A 113 -6.67 -9.05 -2.24
C ILE A 113 -7.06 -9.78 -0.95
N TRP A 114 -7.33 -11.08 -1.00
CA TRP A 114 -7.59 -11.91 0.16
C TRP A 114 -6.44 -11.85 1.19
N ARG A 115 -5.20 -12.00 0.72
CA ARG A 115 -4.03 -11.89 1.59
C ARG A 115 -3.93 -10.54 2.29
N TRP A 116 -4.24 -9.45 1.60
CA TRP A 116 -4.21 -8.12 2.23
C TRP A 116 -5.25 -7.97 3.33
N HIS A 117 -6.38 -8.66 3.24
CA HIS A 117 -7.38 -8.68 4.29
C HIS A 117 -7.01 -9.59 5.47
N PHE A 118 -6.51 -10.79 5.20
CA PHE A 118 -6.35 -11.84 6.21
C PHE A 118 -4.89 -12.10 6.62
N GLY A 119 -3.92 -11.46 5.98
CA GLY A 119 -2.49 -11.69 6.21
C GLY A 119 -1.94 -12.95 5.57
N LYS A 120 -2.76 -13.98 5.36
CA LYS A 120 -2.43 -15.22 4.63
C LYS A 120 -3.23 -15.28 3.33
N ALA A 121 -2.59 -15.79 2.28
CA ALA A 121 -3.23 -16.02 0.99
C ALA A 121 -3.88 -17.41 0.95
N ILE A 122 -4.90 -17.59 0.10
CA ILE A 122 -5.51 -18.90 -0.17
C ILE A 122 -4.50 -19.81 -0.88
N VAL A 123 -3.70 -19.23 -1.80
CA VAL A 123 -2.50 -19.86 -2.39
C VAL A 123 -1.29 -19.14 -1.82
N GLU A 124 -0.52 -19.79 -0.99
CA GLU A 124 0.59 -19.15 -0.25
C GLU A 124 1.67 -18.58 -1.18
N SER A 125 2.02 -19.30 -2.25
CA SER A 125 2.93 -18.82 -3.29
C SER A 125 2.24 -17.81 -4.21
N THR A 126 2.06 -16.58 -3.73
CA THR A 126 1.27 -15.51 -4.41
C THR A 126 1.80 -15.11 -5.79
N GLU A 127 3.07 -15.36 -6.09
CA GLU A 127 3.75 -15.13 -7.36
C GLU A 127 3.87 -16.39 -8.22
N ASN A 128 3.53 -17.57 -7.68
CA ASN A 128 3.68 -18.84 -8.40
C ASN A 128 2.41 -19.69 -8.27
N PHE A 129 1.57 -19.64 -9.30
CA PHE A 129 0.39 -20.48 -9.47
C PHE A 129 0.65 -21.66 -10.43
N GLY A 130 1.92 -21.95 -10.70
CA GLY A 130 2.33 -23.07 -11.54
C GLY A 130 2.42 -24.37 -10.76
N PHE A 131 2.91 -25.43 -11.44
CA PHE A 131 3.03 -26.78 -10.89
C PHE A 131 3.87 -26.88 -9.61
N SER A 132 4.90 -26.04 -9.48
CA SER A 132 5.76 -25.98 -8.29
C SER A 132 5.25 -24.99 -7.22
N GLY A 133 4.11 -24.34 -7.44
CA GLY A 133 3.49 -23.45 -6.46
C GLY A 133 2.70 -24.22 -5.40
N ALA A 134 2.30 -23.51 -4.34
CA ALA A 134 1.45 -24.06 -3.30
C ALA A 134 0.04 -24.37 -3.83
N HIS A 135 -0.58 -25.43 -3.31
CA HIS A 135 -1.98 -25.70 -3.58
C HIS A 135 -2.88 -24.74 -2.80
N PRO A 136 -4.05 -24.36 -3.34
CA PRO A 136 -5.00 -23.53 -2.60
C PRO A 136 -5.56 -24.28 -1.39
N THR A 137 -5.57 -23.64 -0.22
CA THR A 137 -6.21 -24.18 0.99
C THR A 137 -7.72 -24.32 0.84
N HIS A 138 -8.33 -23.40 0.08
CA HIS A 138 -9.78 -23.33 -0.16
C HIS A 138 -10.08 -23.14 -1.65
N PRO A 139 -9.94 -24.20 -2.48
CA PRO A 139 -10.08 -24.08 -3.94
C PRO A 139 -11.46 -23.58 -4.36
N GLY A 140 -12.54 -24.05 -3.73
CA GLY A 140 -13.91 -23.60 -4.02
C GLY A 140 -14.14 -22.12 -3.69
N LEU A 141 -13.54 -21.62 -2.62
CA LEU A 141 -13.61 -20.19 -2.27
C LEU A 141 -12.85 -19.34 -3.27
N LEU A 142 -11.65 -19.77 -3.68
CA LEU A 142 -10.85 -19.05 -4.67
C LEU A 142 -11.61 -18.95 -6.01
N ASP A 143 -12.23 -20.03 -6.46
CA ASP A 143 -13.00 -20.07 -7.70
C ASP A 143 -14.27 -19.22 -7.61
N TYR A 144 -14.97 -19.28 -6.49
CA TYR A 144 -16.14 -18.44 -6.24
C TYR A 144 -15.82 -16.95 -6.30
N LEU A 145 -14.79 -16.53 -5.56
CA LEU A 145 -14.38 -15.12 -5.52
C LEU A 145 -13.84 -14.64 -6.87
N ALA A 146 -13.11 -15.50 -7.61
CA ALA A 146 -12.63 -15.19 -8.96
C ALA A 146 -13.81 -15.01 -9.94
N GLY A 147 -14.79 -15.90 -9.88
CA GLY A 147 -16.03 -15.79 -10.66
C GLY A 147 -16.82 -14.53 -10.33
N TYR A 148 -17.00 -14.23 -9.04
CA TYR A 148 -17.64 -13.00 -8.56
C TYR A 148 -16.92 -11.75 -9.08
N PHE A 149 -15.59 -11.72 -9.03
CA PHE A 149 -14.78 -10.60 -9.48
C PHE A 149 -14.93 -10.32 -10.98
N VAL A 150 -14.90 -11.38 -11.82
CA VAL A 150 -15.09 -11.27 -13.27
C VAL A 150 -16.52 -10.82 -13.60
N GLN A 151 -17.56 -11.41 -12.98
CA GLN A 151 -18.97 -11.05 -13.17
C GLN A 151 -19.23 -9.58 -12.83
N ASN A 152 -18.55 -9.04 -11.84
CA ASN A 152 -18.61 -7.64 -11.44
C ASN A 152 -17.61 -6.75 -12.21
N LYS A 153 -17.19 -7.15 -13.41
CA LYS A 153 -16.34 -6.38 -14.32
C LYS A 153 -15.03 -5.94 -13.68
N TRP A 154 -14.38 -6.82 -12.92
CA TRP A 154 -13.11 -6.56 -12.26
C TRP A 154 -13.16 -5.39 -11.26
N ASN A 155 -14.30 -5.19 -10.61
CA ASN A 155 -14.50 -4.11 -9.66
C ASN A 155 -13.88 -4.47 -8.30
N VAL A 156 -12.69 -3.93 -8.06
CA VAL A 156 -11.90 -4.17 -6.82
C VAL A 156 -12.67 -3.72 -5.57
N LYS A 157 -13.38 -2.58 -5.62
CA LYS A 157 -14.15 -2.08 -4.46
C LYS A 157 -15.31 -3.00 -4.07
N MET A 158 -15.97 -3.60 -5.06
CA MET A 158 -17.04 -4.57 -4.78
C MET A 158 -16.47 -5.84 -4.15
N LEU A 159 -15.31 -6.32 -4.61
CA LEU A 159 -14.66 -7.47 -4.02
C LEU A 159 -14.23 -7.21 -2.57
N HIS A 160 -13.62 -6.05 -2.28
CA HIS A 160 -13.31 -5.65 -0.90
C HIS A 160 -14.56 -5.65 -0.01
N ARG A 161 -15.64 -5.03 -0.46
CA ARG A 161 -16.90 -4.99 0.29
C ARG A 161 -17.42 -6.40 0.57
N HIS A 162 -17.47 -7.24 -0.45
CA HIS A 162 -17.94 -8.62 -0.32
C HIS A 162 -17.14 -9.44 0.69
N ILE A 163 -15.81 -9.29 0.71
CA ILE A 163 -14.94 -9.92 1.71
C ILE A 163 -15.21 -9.36 3.09
N MET A 164 -15.28 -8.04 3.25
CA MET A 164 -15.45 -7.36 4.55
C MET A 164 -16.83 -7.60 5.19
N GLU A 165 -17.85 -7.86 4.39
CA GLU A 165 -19.20 -8.22 4.87
C GLU A 165 -19.29 -9.68 5.35
N SER A 166 -18.29 -10.51 5.10
CA SER A 166 -18.28 -11.91 5.50
C SER A 166 -18.13 -12.09 7.02
N ASN A 167 -18.68 -13.17 7.55
CA ASN A 167 -18.48 -13.54 8.95
C ASN A 167 -17.01 -13.83 9.26
N THR A 168 -16.26 -14.39 8.30
CA THR A 168 -14.82 -14.66 8.43
C THR A 168 -14.03 -13.37 8.69
N TYR A 169 -14.37 -12.27 8.03
CA TYR A 169 -13.69 -10.99 8.24
C TYR A 169 -14.02 -10.38 9.61
N ARG A 170 -15.20 -10.69 10.17
CA ARG A 170 -15.68 -10.21 11.48
C ARG A 170 -15.22 -11.07 12.66
N MET A 171 -14.46 -12.14 12.41
CA MET A 171 -13.90 -12.96 13.49
C MET A 171 -13.02 -12.13 14.42
N GLY A 172 -13.18 -12.32 15.72
CA GLY A 172 -12.32 -11.71 16.74
C GLY A 172 -10.96 -12.38 16.86
N PHE A 173 -10.11 -11.79 17.71
CA PHE A 173 -8.75 -12.29 17.99
C PHE A 173 -8.71 -13.32 19.13
N HIS A 174 -9.83 -13.65 19.74
CA HIS A 174 -9.88 -14.54 20.90
C HIS A 174 -9.18 -15.87 20.60
N PHE A 175 -8.26 -16.24 21.50
CA PHE A 175 -7.56 -17.52 21.42
C PHE A 175 -8.43 -18.61 22.05
N ASP A 176 -8.64 -19.69 21.30
CA ASP A 176 -9.30 -20.91 21.75
C ASP A 176 -8.36 -22.09 21.61
N SER A 177 -8.08 -22.77 22.71
CA SER A 177 -7.11 -23.87 22.77
C SER A 177 -7.54 -25.06 21.90
N ASP A 178 -8.82 -25.38 21.85
CA ASP A 178 -9.32 -26.52 21.11
C ASP A 178 -9.25 -26.28 19.59
N SER A 179 -9.60 -25.07 19.15
CA SER A 179 -9.42 -24.67 17.76
C SER A 179 -7.94 -24.61 17.36
N SER A 180 -7.09 -24.09 18.25
CA SER A 180 -5.64 -24.07 18.02
C SER A 180 -5.02 -25.46 17.90
N ASN A 181 -5.47 -26.43 18.71
CA ASN A 181 -5.01 -27.82 18.61
C ASN A 181 -5.41 -28.48 17.30
N ARG A 182 -6.53 -28.08 16.69
CA ARG A 182 -7.03 -28.61 15.41
C ARG A 182 -6.43 -27.91 14.20
N ASP A 183 -6.17 -26.62 14.31
CA ASP A 183 -5.65 -25.76 13.23
C ASP A 183 -4.70 -24.71 13.83
N GLN A 184 -3.51 -25.15 14.18
CA GLN A 184 -2.47 -24.31 14.79
C GLN A 184 -2.08 -23.13 13.88
N GLU A 185 -2.09 -23.35 12.57
CA GLU A 185 -1.72 -22.33 11.59
C GLU A 185 -2.87 -21.39 11.21
N ASN A 186 -4.06 -21.58 11.79
CA ASN A 186 -5.25 -20.80 11.45
C ASN A 186 -5.55 -20.79 9.93
N GLN A 187 -5.42 -21.93 9.28
CA GLN A 187 -5.70 -22.07 7.86
C GLN A 187 -7.20 -21.93 7.55
N TRP A 188 -8.05 -22.32 8.51
CA TRP A 188 -9.51 -22.27 8.38
C TRP A 188 -10.13 -21.02 9.00
N TYR A 189 -9.28 -20.00 9.33
CA TYR A 189 -9.73 -18.68 9.79
C TYR A 189 -10.66 -18.75 11.01
N TRP A 190 -10.36 -19.63 12.00
CA TRP A 190 -11.16 -19.74 13.22
C TRP A 190 -11.03 -18.52 14.13
N ARG A 191 -10.03 -17.65 13.90
CA ARG A 191 -9.89 -16.32 14.50
C ARG A 191 -9.23 -15.35 13.53
N SER A 192 -9.33 -14.05 13.83
CA SER A 192 -8.47 -13.07 13.19
C SER A 192 -7.01 -13.29 13.64
N ALA A 193 -6.06 -13.27 12.71
CA ALA A 193 -4.65 -13.44 13.03
C ALA A 193 -4.01 -12.08 13.34
N PRO A 194 -3.25 -11.94 14.43
CA PRO A 194 -2.43 -10.75 14.66
C PRO A 194 -1.45 -10.56 13.50
N ARG A 195 -1.28 -9.34 13.05
CA ARG A 195 -0.35 -9.03 11.97
C ARG A 195 0.39 -7.74 12.24
N ARG A 196 1.67 -7.71 11.88
CA ARG A 196 2.46 -6.49 11.95
C ARG A 196 2.05 -5.52 10.83
N LEU A 197 2.02 -4.24 11.15
CA LEU A 197 1.86 -3.18 10.16
C LEU A 197 3.05 -3.15 9.18
N GLU A 198 2.79 -2.76 7.96
CA GLU A 198 3.83 -2.49 6.96
C GLU A 198 4.58 -1.20 7.31
N ALA A 199 5.83 -1.08 6.87
CA ALA A 199 6.71 0.05 7.17
C ALA A 199 6.05 1.42 6.92
N GLU A 200 5.34 1.54 5.81
CA GLU A 200 4.62 2.75 5.43
C GLU A 200 3.49 3.08 6.41
N ALA A 201 2.77 2.07 6.86
CA ALA A 201 1.68 2.24 7.81
C ALA A 201 2.21 2.61 9.20
N ILE A 202 3.34 2.03 9.64
CA ILE A 202 4.01 2.40 10.90
C ILE A 202 4.38 3.88 10.88
N ARG A 203 5.07 4.35 9.83
CA ARG A 203 5.44 5.76 9.70
C ARG A 203 4.22 6.68 9.66
N ASP A 204 3.21 6.35 8.86
CA ASP A 204 2.00 7.17 8.74
C ASP A 204 1.21 7.22 10.07
N SER A 205 1.19 6.12 10.84
CA SER A 205 0.59 6.08 12.17
C SER A 205 1.30 7.00 13.15
N MET A 206 2.64 7.03 13.14
CA MET A 206 3.43 7.93 13.98
C MET A 206 3.15 9.40 13.64
N LEU A 207 3.13 9.76 12.36
CA LEU A 207 2.77 11.11 11.91
C LEU A 207 1.31 11.46 12.26
N MET A 208 0.40 10.51 12.22
CA MET A 208 -0.99 10.74 12.62
C MET A 208 -1.13 10.97 14.12
N MET A 209 -0.36 10.25 14.95
CA MET A 209 -0.35 10.43 16.40
C MET A 209 0.22 11.79 16.81
N SER A 210 1.23 12.28 16.11
CA SER A 210 1.79 13.63 16.32
C SER A 210 0.98 14.77 15.68
N SER A 211 -0.13 14.47 14.97
CA SER A 211 -0.92 15.42 14.16
C SER A 211 -0.18 16.02 12.96
N GLU A 212 0.94 15.44 12.55
CA GLU A 212 1.74 15.93 11.43
C GLU A 212 1.31 15.35 10.07
N LEU A 213 0.49 14.28 10.05
CA LEU A 213 0.16 13.58 8.81
C LEU A 213 -0.62 14.45 7.83
N ASP A 214 0.03 14.83 6.73
CA ASP A 214 -0.62 15.45 5.59
C ASP A 214 -1.34 14.39 4.73
N ARG A 215 -2.67 14.52 4.63
CA ARG A 215 -3.53 13.63 3.85
C ARG A 215 -3.78 14.12 2.43
N GLY A 216 -3.19 15.25 2.04
CA GLY A 216 -3.30 15.80 0.70
C GLY A 216 -2.81 14.82 -0.36
N VAL A 217 -3.50 14.82 -1.51
CA VAL A 217 -3.10 14.06 -2.69
C VAL A 217 -2.34 15.02 -3.59
N GLU A 218 -1.03 15.11 -3.40
CA GLU A 218 -0.18 15.93 -4.26
C GLU A 218 0.72 15.04 -5.13
N ARG A 219 1.31 15.64 -6.16
CA ARG A 219 2.28 14.95 -7.03
C ARG A 219 3.52 14.55 -6.22
N GLY A 220 4.07 13.37 -6.51
CA GLY A 220 5.26 12.86 -5.85
C GLY A 220 6.43 13.84 -5.89
N VAL A 221 7.10 14.01 -4.76
CA VAL A 221 8.28 14.89 -4.64
C VAL A 221 9.52 14.09 -4.97
N LEU A 222 9.96 14.16 -6.21
CA LEU A 222 11.31 13.69 -6.61
C LEU A 222 12.35 14.80 -6.50
N GLU A 223 11.91 16.03 -6.23
CA GLU A 223 12.78 17.19 -6.20
C GLU A 223 13.78 17.09 -5.04
N GLY A 224 15.05 17.15 -5.39
CA GLY A 224 16.15 17.02 -4.44
C GLY A 224 16.61 15.61 -4.12
N ILE A 225 15.86 14.56 -4.48
CA ILE A 225 16.27 13.17 -4.27
C ILE A 225 17.27 12.73 -5.36
N THR A 226 18.45 12.32 -4.91
CA THR A 226 19.49 11.79 -5.82
C THR A 226 19.25 10.32 -6.09
N THR A 227 19.00 10.00 -7.35
CA THR A 227 18.77 8.63 -7.83
C THR A 227 20.03 7.93 -8.34
N LEU A 228 21.08 8.71 -8.63
CA LEU A 228 22.34 8.23 -9.19
C LEU A 228 23.39 8.13 -8.09
N SER A 229 24.06 7.02 -8.00
CA SER A 229 25.19 6.68 -7.15
C SER A 229 25.16 7.23 -5.70
N PRO A 230 25.00 6.38 -4.68
CA PRO A 230 24.86 6.84 -3.31
C PRO A 230 26.21 7.23 -2.70
N SER A 231 26.60 8.51 -2.82
CA SER A 231 27.62 9.02 -1.91
C SER A 231 27.04 9.14 -0.48
N PRO A 232 27.88 9.11 0.57
CA PRO A 232 27.41 9.31 1.95
C PRO A 232 26.58 10.57 2.13
N GLU A 233 26.94 11.66 1.45
CA GLU A 233 26.22 12.94 1.48
C GLU A 233 24.84 12.83 0.80
N ALA A 234 24.74 12.10 -0.32
CA ALA A 234 23.48 11.85 -0.99
C ALA A 234 22.55 10.97 -0.15
N LEU A 235 23.08 9.97 0.55
CA LEU A 235 22.32 9.15 1.48
C LEU A 235 21.76 9.97 2.65
N LYS A 236 22.59 10.84 3.24
CA LYS A 236 22.19 11.74 4.32
C LYS A 236 21.08 12.70 3.84
N ARG A 237 21.30 13.37 2.71
CA ARG A 237 20.32 14.30 2.12
C ARG A 237 18.98 13.61 1.81
N ASN A 238 19.00 12.42 1.20
CA ASN A 238 17.78 11.68 0.93
C ASN A 238 17.04 11.36 2.23
N ARG A 239 17.75 10.93 3.29
CA ARG A 239 17.17 10.68 4.61
C ARG A 239 16.47 11.93 5.17
N GLU A 240 17.14 13.08 5.14
CA GLU A 240 16.57 14.35 5.61
C GLU A 240 15.28 14.72 4.85
N ILE A 241 15.22 14.47 3.54
CA ILE A 241 14.01 14.69 2.73
C ILE A 241 12.86 13.78 3.16
N TYR A 242 13.14 12.50 3.45
CA TYR A 242 12.12 11.56 3.93
C TYR A 242 11.61 11.93 5.34
N GLU A 243 12.49 12.34 6.22
CA GLU A 243 12.17 12.72 7.61
C GLU A 243 11.41 14.04 7.69
N ALA A 244 11.78 15.02 6.89
CA ALA A 244 11.08 16.30 6.81
C ALA A 244 9.68 16.21 6.17
N SER A 245 9.41 15.14 5.41
CA SER A 245 8.12 14.98 4.74
C SER A 245 7.04 14.54 5.72
N THR A 246 5.95 15.27 5.78
CA THR A 246 4.74 14.91 6.56
C THR A 246 3.70 14.15 5.74
N ARG A 247 3.97 13.91 4.46
CA ARG A 247 3.04 13.22 3.55
C ARG A 247 2.89 11.75 3.88
N ARG A 248 1.76 11.19 3.45
CA ARG A 248 1.56 9.74 3.49
C ARG A 248 2.68 9.02 2.74
N SER A 249 3.17 7.96 3.33
CA SER A 249 4.30 7.17 2.81
C SER A 249 4.06 6.61 1.40
N VAL A 250 2.80 6.40 1.00
CA VAL A 250 2.44 5.96 -0.37
C VAL A 250 2.82 6.98 -1.45
N TYR A 251 3.01 8.25 -1.11
CA TYR A 251 3.43 9.32 -2.03
C TYR A 251 4.93 9.59 -2.00
N LEU A 252 5.66 8.96 -1.08
CA LEU A 252 7.11 9.10 -1.02
C LEU A 252 7.77 8.36 -2.19
N PRO A 253 8.78 8.95 -2.83
CA PRO A 253 9.50 8.31 -3.91
C PRO A 253 10.34 7.14 -3.38
N ILE A 254 10.36 6.03 -4.11
CA ILE A 254 11.21 4.88 -3.81
C ILE A 254 12.39 4.86 -4.77
N VAL A 255 13.58 5.08 -4.23
CA VAL A 255 14.83 5.01 -4.97
C VAL A 255 15.43 3.61 -4.82
N ARG A 256 15.57 2.87 -5.93
CA ARG A 256 16.02 1.46 -5.91
C ARG A 256 17.37 1.25 -5.23
N THR A 257 18.28 2.19 -5.41
CA THR A 257 19.64 2.13 -4.87
C THR A 257 19.76 2.67 -3.45
N ASN A 258 18.72 3.32 -2.94
CA ASN A 258 18.71 3.98 -1.64
C ASN A 258 17.29 4.01 -1.06
N VAL A 259 16.84 2.86 -0.59
CA VAL A 259 15.57 2.77 0.14
C VAL A 259 15.73 3.43 1.51
N TYR A 260 14.75 4.22 1.92
CA TYR A 260 14.72 4.86 3.23
C TYR A 260 14.95 3.84 4.35
N GLN A 261 15.87 4.14 5.26
CA GLN A 261 16.36 3.19 6.27
C GLN A 261 15.23 2.59 7.12
N MET A 262 14.29 3.42 7.58
CA MET A 262 13.14 2.95 8.35
C MET A 262 12.33 1.92 7.56
N PHE A 263 12.11 2.15 6.25
CA PHE A 263 11.41 1.19 5.41
C PHE A 263 12.18 -0.12 5.29
N SER A 264 13.48 -0.05 5.04
CA SER A 264 14.32 -1.26 4.93
C SER A 264 14.34 -2.10 6.19
N LEU A 265 14.40 -1.46 7.37
CA LEU A 265 14.40 -2.16 8.66
C LEU A 265 13.04 -2.79 9.00
N PHE A 266 11.94 -2.21 8.51
CA PHE A 266 10.58 -2.75 8.68
C PHE A 266 10.11 -3.57 7.47
N ASP A 267 11.01 -4.28 6.80
CA ASP A 267 10.75 -5.26 5.74
C ASP A 267 10.04 -4.68 4.50
N PHE A 268 10.32 -3.42 4.15
CA PHE A 268 9.89 -2.91 2.86
C PHE A 268 10.53 -3.76 1.74
N PRO A 269 9.76 -4.20 0.72
CA PRO A 269 10.28 -5.07 -0.32
C PRO A 269 11.39 -4.40 -1.11
N ASN A 270 12.40 -5.20 -1.52
CA ASN A 270 13.44 -4.71 -2.40
C ASN A 270 12.83 -4.30 -3.76
N PRO A 271 12.90 -3.02 -4.16
CA PRO A 271 12.25 -2.55 -5.38
C PRO A 271 12.92 -3.03 -6.68
N ALA A 272 14.03 -3.76 -6.59
CA ALA A 272 14.68 -4.37 -7.74
C ALA A 272 14.04 -5.71 -8.15
N PHE A 273 13.24 -6.33 -7.29
CA PHE A 273 12.64 -7.64 -7.52
C PHE A 273 11.12 -7.61 -7.35
N PRO A 274 10.37 -8.34 -8.20
CA PRO A 274 8.96 -8.58 -7.97
C PRO A 274 8.76 -9.32 -6.65
N THR A 275 7.89 -8.80 -5.78
CA THR A 275 7.59 -9.40 -4.47
C THR A 275 6.09 -9.60 -4.34
N GLY A 276 5.67 -10.85 -4.30
CA GLY A 276 4.25 -11.20 -4.13
C GLY A 276 3.82 -11.23 -2.67
N ASN A 277 4.76 -11.47 -1.77
CA ASN A 277 4.52 -11.57 -0.34
C ASN A 277 5.58 -10.76 0.43
N ARG A 278 5.16 -9.75 1.21
CA ARG A 278 6.07 -9.02 2.10
C ARG A 278 6.35 -9.88 3.33
N HIS A 279 7.61 -9.95 3.72
CA HIS A 279 8.00 -10.57 4.99
C HIS A 279 7.58 -9.66 6.15
N ALA A 280 7.41 -10.25 7.32
CA ALA A 280 7.21 -9.52 8.56
C ALA A 280 8.12 -10.18 9.61
N THR A 281 9.33 -9.63 9.76
CA THR A 281 10.31 -10.11 10.74
C THR A 281 10.23 -9.28 12.00
N THR A 282 10.57 -9.88 13.14
CA THR A 282 10.78 -9.15 14.40
C THR A 282 12.25 -9.30 14.76
N VAL A 283 13.01 -8.23 14.59
CA VAL A 283 14.44 -8.21 14.79
C VAL A 283 14.86 -7.07 15.74
N PRO A 284 15.92 -7.25 16.55
CA PRO A 284 16.35 -6.23 17.52
C PRO A 284 16.67 -4.86 16.89
N THR A 285 17.11 -4.83 15.65
CA THR A 285 17.43 -3.59 14.92
C THR A 285 16.23 -2.69 14.72
N GLN A 286 15.01 -3.23 14.65
CA GLN A 286 13.77 -2.44 14.60
C GLN A 286 13.54 -1.68 15.90
N SER A 287 13.66 -2.37 17.04
CA SER A 287 13.55 -1.74 18.36
C SER A 287 14.67 -0.72 18.60
N LEU A 288 15.91 -1.04 18.22
CA LEU A 288 17.04 -0.10 18.33
C LEU A 288 16.83 1.17 17.50
N LEU A 289 16.27 1.06 16.30
CA LEU A 289 15.92 2.24 15.52
C LEU A 289 14.86 3.07 16.26
N MET A 290 13.77 2.45 16.69
CA MET A 290 12.69 3.16 17.38
C MET A 290 13.16 3.85 18.66
N MET A 291 14.11 3.25 19.40
CA MET A 291 14.65 3.80 20.64
C MET A 291 15.60 4.98 20.43
N ASN A 292 16.40 4.97 19.34
CA ASN A 292 17.56 5.86 19.22
C ASN A 292 17.42 6.89 18.07
N HIS A 293 16.39 6.78 17.25
CA HIS A 293 16.26 7.65 16.08
C HIS A 293 15.68 9.02 16.47
N GLU A 294 16.39 10.11 16.13
CA GLU A 294 16.00 11.48 16.45
C GLU A 294 14.59 11.82 15.98
N TRP A 295 14.24 11.42 14.77
CA TRP A 295 12.89 11.64 14.22
C TRP A 295 11.80 10.98 15.07
N VAL A 296 12.04 9.79 15.64
CA VAL A 296 11.07 9.12 16.53
C VAL A 296 10.90 9.89 17.84
N ALA A 297 12.01 10.41 18.39
CA ALA A 297 11.98 11.27 19.58
C ALA A 297 11.21 12.58 19.32
N GLU A 298 11.41 13.22 18.16
CA GLU A 298 10.65 14.42 17.76
C GLU A 298 9.15 14.13 17.65
N ILE A 299 8.78 13.01 17.04
CA ILE A 299 7.36 12.57 16.95
C ILE A 299 6.77 12.36 18.34
N ALA A 300 7.53 11.77 19.27
CA ALA A 300 7.10 11.59 20.65
C ALA A 300 6.87 12.92 21.37
N GLN A 301 7.74 13.91 21.17
CA GLN A 301 7.57 15.27 21.70
C GLN A 301 6.31 15.95 21.15
N LYS A 302 6.09 15.88 19.85
CA LYS A 302 4.87 16.44 19.20
C LYS A 302 3.60 15.73 19.68
N MET A 303 3.65 14.42 19.84
CA MET A 303 2.54 13.65 20.43
C MET A 303 2.27 14.09 21.87
N ALA A 304 3.31 14.30 22.69
CA ALA A 304 3.17 14.79 24.07
C ALA A 304 2.51 16.18 24.11
N ALA A 305 2.96 17.12 23.28
CA ALA A 305 2.35 18.46 23.16
C ALA A 305 0.85 18.35 22.85
N ARG A 306 0.48 17.52 21.88
CA ARG A 306 -0.93 17.25 21.54
C ARG A 306 -1.75 16.70 22.72
N LEU A 307 -1.17 15.81 23.54
CA LEU A 307 -1.85 15.27 24.71
C LEU A 307 -2.03 16.32 25.80
N LEU A 308 -1.00 17.18 26.02
CA LEU A 308 -1.02 18.25 27.02
C LEU A 308 -2.07 19.32 26.70
N GLU A 309 -2.30 19.63 25.43
CA GLU A 309 -3.33 20.57 25.00
C GLU A 309 -4.76 20.05 25.18
N ARG A 310 -4.97 18.71 25.11
CA ARG A 310 -6.33 18.15 25.02
C ARG A 310 -7.06 18.02 26.34
N SER A 311 -6.37 17.79 27.44
CA SER A 311 -6.98 17.58 28.76
C SER A 311 -6.12 18.17 29.85
N SER A 312 -6.73 18.56 30.98
CA SER A 312 -6.02 18.95 32.19
C SER A 312 -5.74 17.80 33.14
N ASP A 313 -6.43 16.67 32.96
CA ASP A 313 -6.31 15.46 33.76
C ASP A 313 -5.35 14.44 33.11
N ASP A 314 -4.38 13.96 33.89
CA ASP A 314 -3.36 13.05 33.39
C ASP A 314 -3.91 11.66 33.03
N GLY A 315 -4.89 11.16 33.79
CA GLY A 315 -5.58 9.91 33.45
C GLY A 315 -6.32 9.98 32.11
N GLY A 316 -7.01 11.09 31.86
CA GLY A 316 -7.68 11.35 30.59
C GLY A 316 -6.72 11.49 29.41
N ARG A 317 -5.51 12.03 29.63
CA ARG A 317 -4.43 12.08 28.62
C ARG A 317 -3.92 10.70 28.27
N VAL A 318 -3.69 9.84 29.29
CA VAL A 318 -3.27 8.45 29.07
C VAL A 318 -4.32 7.68 28.30
N GLU A 319 -5.61 7.78 28.70
CA GLU A 319 -6.69 7.14 27.93
C GLU A 319 -6.73 7.60 26.47
N TYR A 320 -6.50 8.90 26.23
CA TYR A 320 -6.46 9.43 24.87
C TYR A 320 -5.27 8.91 24.09
N ALA A 321 -4.07 8.80 24.69
CA ALA A 321 -2.90 8.21 24.08
C ALA A 321 -3.15 6.76 23.63
N TYR A 322 -3.78 5.94 24.50
CA TYR A 322 -4.12 4.56 24.19
C TYR A 322 -5.14 4.43 23.07
N ARG A 323 -6.17 5.29 23.05
CA ARG A 323 -7.13 5.32 21.93
C ARG A 323 -6.47 5.73 20.61
N LEU A 324 -5.52 6.64 20.68
CA LEU A 324 -4.83 7.15 19.51
C LEU A 324 -3.85 6.11 18.93
N ALA A 325 -3.09 5.44 19.79
CA ALA A 325 -2.06 4.49 19.40
C ALA A 325 -2.59 3.07 19.16
N PHE A 326 -3.52 2.61 19.99
CA PHE A 326 -3.97 1.21 20.05
C PHE A 326 -5.44 1.01 19.72
N ALA A 327 -6.17 2.09 19.41
CA ALA A 327 -7.62 2.07 19.12
C ALA A 327 -8.49 1.45 20.25
N ARG A 328 -7.99 1.36 21.47
CA ARG A 328 -8.69 0.84 22.67
C ARG A 328 -8.57 1.79 23.86
N LYS A 329 -9.36 1.56 24.87
CA LYS A 329 -9.21 2.24 26.16
C LYS A 329 -8.02 1.63 26.92
N ALA A 330 -7.34 2.46 27.71
CA ALA A 330 -6.40 1.98 28.72
C ALA A 330 -7.19 1.28 29.87
N THR A 331 -6.62 0.25 30.45
CA THR A 331 -7.12 -0.33 31.71
C THR A 331 -6.78 0.58 32.88
N ALA A 332 -7.45 0.38 34.02
CA ALA A 332 -7.15 1.16 35.23
C ALA A 332 -5.68 0.98 35.71
N GLU A 333 -5.13 -0.22 35.54
CA GLU A 333 -3.73 -0.53 35.86
C GLU A 333 -2.75 0.19 34.91
N GLU A 334 -3.03 0.19 33.60
CA GLU A 334 -2.24 0.91 32.61
C GLU A 334 -2.25 2.42 32.85
N VAL A 335 -3.40 2.99 33.21
CA VAL A 335 -3.50 4.42 33.57
C VAL A 335 -2.68 4.71 34.83
N GLY A 336 -2.82 3.88 35.87
CA GLY A 336 -2.07 4.04 37.13
C GLY A 336 -0.56 3.99 36.91
N SER A 337 -0.07 2.97 36.20
CA SER A 337 1.35 2.80 35.88
C SER A 337 1.92 3.94 35.03
N ALA A 338 1.15 4.42 34.05
CA ALA A 338 1.57 5.53 33.20
C ALA A 338 1.69 6.85 33.99
N VAL A 339 0.68 7.17 34.82
CA VAL A 339 0.69 8.38 35.65
C VAL A 339 1.83 8.33 36.68
N GLU A 340 2.08 7.17 37.29
CA GLU A 340 3.20 6.95 38.20
C GLU A 340 4.54 7.16 37.48
N PHE A 341 4.72 6.55 36.30
CA PHE A 341 5.93 6.75 35.47
C PHE A 341 6.18 8.23 35.19
N ILE A 342 5.18 8.96 34.70
CA ILE A 342 5.29 10.39 34.36
C ILE A 342 5.67 11.20 35.59
N SER A 343 5.04 10.93 36.75
CA SER A 343 5.33 11.61 38.01
C SER A 343 6.75 11.35 38.52
N ASN A 344 7.22 10.11 38.42
CA ASN A 344 8.55 9.71 38.90
C ASN A 344 9.65 10.19 37.97
N PHE A 345 9.45 10.19 36.68
CA PHE A 345 10.40 10.71 35.68
C PHE A 345 10.73 12.19 35.91
N GLY A 346 9.70 13.03 36.13
CA GLY A 346 9.90 14.44 36.44
C GLY A 346 10.63 14.72 37.76
N LYS A 347 10.58 13.78 38.72
CA LYS A 347 11.27 13.94 40.02
C LYS A 347 12.73 13.48 39.97
N ALA A 348 13.06 12.49 39.16
CA ALA A 348 14.37 11.81 39.22
C ALA A 348 15.50 12.66 38.61
N GLU A 349 15.27 13.49 37.62
CA GLU A 349 16.32 14.21 36.86
C GLU A 349 16.11 15.72 36.73
N GLY A 350 15.15 16.30 37.43
CA GLY A 350 14.79 17.72 37.23
C GLY A 350 14.23 18.00 35.85
N ALA A 351 13.73 16.98 35.15
CA ALA A 351 13.13 17.06 33.86
C ALA A 351 11.83 17.85 33.92
N SER A 352 11.49 18.55 32.83
CA SER A 352 10.22 19.26 32.73
C SER A 352 9.04 18.26 32.64
N ARG A 353 7.84 18.77 32.85
CA ARG A 353 6.62 17.96 32.66
C ARG A 353 6.47 17.52 31.21
N GLU A 354 6.85 18.36 30.27
CA GLU A 354 6.87 18.11 28.85
C GLU A 354 7.81 16.94 28.50
N ASP A 355 9.00 16.90 29.12
CA ASP A 355 9.96 15.80 28.93
C ASP A 355 9.41 14.47 29.46
N ALA A 356 8.74 14.48 30.61
CA ALA A 356 8.11 13.29 31.16
C ALA A 356 7.00 12.73 30.25
N TRP A 357 6.18 13.62 29.68
CA TRP A 357 5.17 13.22 28.71
C TRP A 357 5.76 12.76 27.38
N ALA A 358 6.85 13.38 26.90
CA ALA A 358 7.57 12.94 25.72
C ALA A 358 8.17 11.54 25.91
N ALA A 359 8.77 11.27 27.09
CA ALA A 359 9.27 9.95 27.44
C ALA A 359 8.16 8.89 27.46
N PHE A 360 6.99 9.20 28.05
CA PHE A 360 5.83 8.32 28.02
C PHE A 360 5.34 8.07 26.59
N CYS A 361 5.20 9.12 25.76
CA CYS A 361 4.82 8.97 24.36
C CYS A 361 5.84 8.12 23.59
N HIS A 362 7.11 8.26 23.88
CA HIS A 362 8.15 7.45 23.26
C HIS A 362 7.96 5.96 23.61
N LEU A 363 7.68 5.63 24.90
CA LEU A 363 7.37 4.25 25.30
C LEU A 363 6.13 3.70 24.57
N VAL A 364 5.09 4.50 24.37
CA VAL A 364 3.90 4.12 23.58
C VAL A 364 4.30 3.79 22.15
N LEU A 365 5.12 4.61 21.50
CA LEU A 365 5.61 4.36 20.14
C LEU A 365 6.51 3.13 20.03
N LEU A 366 7.24 2.77 21.11
CA LEU A 366 8.10 1.60 21.17
C LEU A 366 7.34 0.30 21.41
N SER A 367 6.08 0.37 21.81
CA SER A 367 5.30 -0.81 22.17
C SER A 367 5.06 -1.73 20.98
N ASN A 368 5.06 -3.04 21.23
CA ASN A 368 4.68 -4.02 20.20
C ASN A 368 3.24 -3.82 19.72
N GLU A 369 2.35 -3.34 20.59
CA GLU A 369 0.94 -3.11 20.26
C GLU A 369 0.79 -2.01 19.20
N MET A 370 1.67 -1.00 19.17
CA MET A 370 1.66 0.08 18.18
C MET A 370 1.92 -0.43 16.76
N ILE A 371 2.79 -1.41 16.61
CA ILE A 371 3.21 -1.92 15.31
C ILE A 371 2.43 -3.17 14.85
N ASN A 372 1.53 -3.69 15.68
CA ASN A 372 0.70 -4.85 15.37
C ASN A 372 -0.79 -4.50 15.40
N VAL A 373 -1.54 -5.09 14.50
CA VAL A 373 -3.00 -5.06 14.50
C VAL A 373 -3.48 -6.34 15.16
N ASN A 374 -4.16 -6.15 16.30
CA ASN A 374 -4.77 -7.22 17.10
C ASN A 374 -6.28 -7.15 16.98
#